data_d6e7c5fbf3e93b42befa84af7c786230
#
_entry.id   d6e7c5fbf3e93b42befa84af7c786230
#
_cell.length_a   1.000
_cell.length_b   1.000
_cell.length_c   1.000
_cell.angle_alpha   90.00
_cell.angle_beta   90.00
_cell.angle_gamma   90.00
#
_symmetry.space_group_name_H-M   'P 1'
#
loop_
_entity.id
_entity.type
_entity.pdbx_description
1 polymer ?
#
loop_
_entity_poly.entity_id
_entity_poly.type
_entity_poly.pdbx_seq_one_letter_code
_entity_poly.pdbx_strand_id
1 'polypeptide(L)'
;MGNGDAGTPPVEPGEMKLEVVVIPVTDVDRAKAFYEGLGWRLDANLTVEEGYRVVQLTPPGSACSIIFGEGVSAAAPGSAQGLQLSVYDIDAARAELASGGAAVSEVFHDATGIFHHGGSEARVSGAAPEHADYGSFLSFEDPDGNGWIVQEIKTRLPGR
;
A
#
# COMPACT_ATOMS: atom_id res chain seq x y z
N MET A 1 -17.99 18.26 13.91
CA MET A 1 -18.76 17.82 12.75
C MET A 1 -18.07 16.62 12.16
N GLY A 2 -18.64 15.43 12.29
CA GLY A 2 -18.05 14.24 11.71
C GLY A 2 -18.09 14.38 10.19
N ASN A 3 -16.92 14.34 9.54
CA ASN A 3 -16.87 14.01 8.14
C ASN A 3 -17.39 12.58 8.04
N GLY A 4 -18.64 12.45 7.61
CA GLY A 4 -19.16 11.16 7.26
C GLY A 4 -18.22 10.53 6.27
N ASP A 5 -17.73 9.34 6.59
CA ASP A 5 -17.00 8.49 5.69
C ASP A 5 -17.89 8.29 4.46
N ALA A 6 -17.67 9.11 3.43
CA ALA A 6 -18.33 8.90 2.15
C ALA A 6 -17.72 7.63 1.58
N GLY A 7 -18.42 6.53 1.75
CA GLY A 7 -17.99 5.22 1.27
C GLY A 7 -17.56 5.27 -0.20
N THR A 8 -16.79 4.29 -0.61
CA THR A 8 -16.37 4.15 -2.01
C THR A 8 -17.60 4.18 -2.92
N PRO A 9 -17.65 5.06 -3.94
CA PRO A 9 -18.76 5.12 -4.87
C PRO A 9 -19.04 3.77 -5.54
N PRO A 10 -20.31 3.43 -5.83
CA PRO A 10 -20.64 2.19 -6.51
C PRO A 10 -20.01 2.14 -7.92
N VAL A 11 -19.91 0.94 -8.46
CA VAL A 11 -19.45 0.74 -9.85
C VAL A 11 -20.60 1.01 -10.80
N GLU A 12 -20.39 1.92 -11.74
CA GLU A 12 -21.36 2.28 -12.77
C GLU A 12 -21.23 1.38 -14.02
N PRO A 13 -22.29 1.25 -14.83
CA PRO A 13 -22.21 0.49 -16.09
C PRO A 13 -21.07 0.97 -16.99
N GLY A 14 -20.25 0.02 -17.44
CA GLY A 14 -19.08 0.31 -18.28
C GLY A 14 -17.80 0.66 -17.55
N GLU A 15 -17.83 0.80 -16.22
CA GLU A 15 -16.64 0.99 -15.42
C GLU A 15 -15.97 -0.35 -15.06
N MET A 16 -14.64 -0.32 -14.97
CA MET A 16 -13.84 -1.37 -14.34
C MET A 16 -12.93 -0.70 -13.31
N LYS A 17 -13.17 -0.98 -12.03
CA LYS A 17 -12.40 -0.44 -10.92
C LYS A 17 -11.53 -1.52 -10.30
N LEU A 18 -10.30 -1.16 -9.97
CA LEU A 18 -9.46 -2.06 -9.18
C LEU A 18 -10.03 -2.12 -7.76
N GLU A 19 -10.70 -3.20 -7.42
CA GLU A 19 -11.40 -3.36 -6.14
C GLU A 19 -10.46 -3.78 -5.03
N VAL A 20 -9.73 -4.88 -5.26
CA VAL A 20 -8.82 -5.45 -4.28
C VAL A 20 -7.56 -5.97 -4.94
N VAL A 21 -6.48 -5.99 -4.15
CA VAL A 21 -5.27 -6.73 -4.45
C VAL A 21 -5.13 -7.81 -3.39
N VAL A 22 -4.96 -9.06 -3.81
CA VAL A 22 -4.72 -10.19 -2.91
C VAL A 22 -3.23 -10.30 -2.62
N ILE A 23 -2.86 -10.31 -1.35
CA ILE A 23 -1.48 -10.49 -0.91
C ILE A 23 -1.31 -11.80 -0.14
N PRO A 24 -0.27 -12.58 -0.43
CA PRO A 24 -0.04 -13.87 0.23
C PRO A 24 0.69 -13.67 1.57
N VAL A 25 0.12 -14.21 2.64
CA VAL A 25 0.67 -14.13 3.99
C VAL A 25 0.67 -15.50 4.67
N THR A 26 1.56 -15.72 5.66
CA THR A 26 1.59 -16.95 6.45
C THR A 26 0.71 -16.87 7.68
N ASP A 27 0.76 -15.77 8.42
CA ASP A 27 0.06 -15.55 9.68
C ASP A 27 -0.94 -14.41 9.50
N VAL A 28 -2.22 -14.74 9.41
CA VAL A 28 -3.31 -13.81 9.15
C VAL A 28 -3.44 -12.76 10.25
N ASP A 29 -3.33 -13.16 11.52
CA ASP A 29 -3.45 -12.24 12.65
C ASP A 29 -2.26 -11.28 12.72
N ARG A 30 -1.06 -11.76 12.42
CA ARG A 30 0.14 -10.92 12.35
C ARG A 30 0.04 -9.89 11.22
N ALA A 31 -0.38 -10.31 10.04
CA ALA A 31 -0.59 -9.41 8.91
C ALA A 31 -1.68 -8.37 9.22
N LYS A 32 -2.80 -8.81 9.80
CA LYS A 32 -3.89 -7.92 10.21
C LYS A 32 -3.40 -6.86 11.19
N ALA A 33 -2.67 -7.25 12.23
CA ALA A 33 -2.12 -6.33 13.23
C ALA A 33 -1.14 -5.33 12.60
N PHE A 34 -0.32 -5.77 11.65
CA PHE A 34 0.63 -4.92 10.94
C PHE A 34 -0.09 -3.79 10.18
N TYR A 35 -1.06 -4.13 9.34
CA TYR A 35 -1.76 -3.14 8.53
C TYR A 35 -2.69 -2.24 9.35
N GLU A 36 -3.34 -2.76 10.39
CA GLU A 36 -4.09 -1.92 11.33
C GLU A 36 -3.17 -0.95 12.07
N GLY A 37 -1.95 -1.37 12.42
CA GLY A 37 -0.92 -0.52 13.01
C GLY A 37 -0.52 0.66 12.13
N LEU A 38 -0.63 0.52 10.81
CA LEU A 38 -0.41 1.61 9.84
C LEU A 38 -1.61 2.57 9.72
N GLY A 39 -2.70 2.31 10.45
CA GLY A 39 -3.92 3.11 10.39
C GLY A 39 -4.88 2.71 9.28
N TRP A 40 -4.69 1.55 8.67
CA TRP A 40 -5.59 1.06 7.62
C TRP A 40 -6.89 0.53 8.22
N ARG A 41 -8.01 0.84 7.56
CA ARG A 41 -9.35 0.47 8.02
C ARG A 41 -9.62 -1.02 7.81
N LEU A 42 -10.03 -1.71 8.86
CA LEU A 42 -10.52 -3.09 8.74
C LEU A 42 -11.93 -3.09 8.18
N ASP A 43 -12.12 -3.64 7.00
CA ASP A 43 -13.43 -3.72 6.33
C ASP A 43 -14.11 -5.06 6.56
N ALA A 44 -13.34 -6.14 6.60
CA ALA A 44 -13.86 -7.49 6.82
C ALA A 44 -12.85 -8.39 7.53
N ASN A 45 -13.36 -9.25 8.37
CA ASN A 45 -12.63 -10.35 8.99
C ASN A 45 -13.62 -11.51 9.18
N LEU A 46 -13.68 -12.38 8.17
CA LEU A 46 -14.71 -13.42 8.07
C LEU A 46 -14.05 -14.78 7.99
N THR A 47 -14.43 -15.66 8.90
CA THR A 47 -14.17 -17.11 8.76
C THR A 47 -15.40 -17.73 8.11
N VAL A 48 -15.23 -18.21 6.89
CA VAL A 48 -16.31 -18.80 6.10
C VAL A 48 -16.51 -20.25 6.51
N GLU A 49 -15.40 -20.97 6.60
CA GLU A 49 -15.33 -22.38 7.05
C GLU A 49 -13.90 -22.68 7.53
N GLU A 50 -13.65 -23.86 8.05
CA GLU A 50 -12.31 -24.28 8.45
C GLU A 50 -11.34 -24.20 7.24
N GLY A 51 -10.22 -23.49 7.40
CA GLY A 51 -9.24 -23.27 6.35
C GLY A 51 -9.60 -22.18 5.33
N TYR A 52 -10.72 -21.47 5.54
CA TYR A 52 -11.08 -20.35 4.67
C TYR A 52 -11.47 -19.12 5.49
N ARG A 53 -10.55 -18.20 5.63
CA ARG A 53 -10.71 -16.93 6.33
C ARG A 53 -10.27 -15.77 5.43
N VAL A 54 -11.08 -14.72 5.38
CA VAL A 54 -10.82 -13.52 4.58
C VAL A 54 -10.69 -12.31 5.49
N VAL A 55 -9.62 -11.56 5.32
CA VAL A 55 -9.40 -10.25 5.96
C VAL A 55 -9.21 -9.20 4.87
N GLN A 56 -9.96 -8.12 4.95
CA GLN A 56 -9.86 -6.99 4.03
C GLN A 56 -9.55 -5.72 4.78
N LEU A 57 -8.53 -4.98 4.32
CA LEU A 57 -8.19 -3.66 4.85
C LEU A 57 -8.04 -2.66 3.72
N THR A 58 -8.34 -1.39 4.03
CA THR A 58 -8.25 -0.29 3.07
C THR A 58 -7.32 0.79 3.60
N PRO A 59 -6.29 1.19 2.82
CA PRO A 59 -5.47 2.35 3.16
C PRO A 59 -6.33 3.62 3.25
N PRO A 60 -5.98 4.59 4.11
CA PRO A 60 -6.72 5.85 4.22
C PRO A 60 -6.90 6.54 2.87
N GLY A 61 -8.15 6.84 2.50
CA GLY A 61 -8.49 7.52 1.25
C GLY A 61 -8.40 6.69 -0.03
N SER A 62 -8.03 5.41 0.06
CA SER A 62 -7.97 4.52 -1.10
C SER A 62 -9.34 3.96 -1.46
N ALA A 63 -9.61 3.84 -2.77
CA ALA A 63 -10.76 3.08 -3.28
C ALA A 63 -10.45 1.59 -3.45
N CYS A 64 -9.17 1.23 -3.60
CA CYS A 64 -8.72 -0.15 -3.69
C CYS A 64 -8.29 -0.66 -2.31
N SER A 65 -8.67 -1.88 -1.99
CA SER A 65 -8.35 -2.56 -0.73
C SER A 65 -7.32 -3.66 -0.95
N ILE A 66 -6.78 -4.19 0.15
CA ILE A 66 -6.04 -5.45 0.13
C ILE A 66 -6.87 -6.54 0.79
N ILE A 67 -6.68 -7.76 0.31
CA ILE A 67 -7.24 -8.98 0.91
C ILE A 67 -6.12 -9.98 1.16
N PHE A 68 -6.16 -10.62 2.30
CA PHE A 68 -5.36 -11.80 2.64
C PHE A 68 -6.15 -12.72 3.57
N GLY A 69 -5.66 -13.92 3.77
CA GLY A 69 -6.34 -14.88 4.65
C GLY A 69 -5.84 -16.30 4.49
N GLU A 70 -6.61 -17.23 5.05
CA GLU A 70 -6.41 -18.66 4.83
C GLU A 70 -7.21 -19.10 3.61
N GLY A 71 -6.58 -19.85 2.70
CA GLY A 71 -7.26 -20.34 1.49
C GLY A 71 -7.61 -19.25 0.46
N VAL A 72 -7.04 -18.07 0.60
CA VAL A 72 -7.34 -16.90 -0.27
C VAL A 72 -6.39 -16.80 -1.45
N SER A 73 -5.15 -17.24 -1.30
CA SER A 73 -4.13 -17.19 -2.34
C SER A 73 -3.32 -18.48 -2.39
N ALA A 74 -3.01 -18.92 -3.61
CA ALA A 74 -2.07 -20.02 -3.85
C ALA A 74 -0.63 -19.53 -4.05
N ALA A 75 -0.40 -18.20 -4.05
CA ALA A 75 0.93 -17.63 -4.20
C ALA A 75 1.77 -17.85 -2.94
N ALA A 76 3.08 -17.92 -3.11
CA ALA A 76 3.99 -18.05 -1.97
C ALA A 76 3.91 -16.81 -1.06
N PRO A 77 3.83 -16.99 0.27
CA PRO A 77 3.85 -15.86 1.20
C PRO A 77 5.04 -14.92 0.94
N GLY A 78 4.79 -13.61 0.97
CA GLY A 78 5.83 -12.61 0.70
C GLY A 78 6.15 -12.38 -0.77
N SER A 79 5.47 -13.07 -1.70
CA SER A 79 5.79 -12.98 -3.13
C SER A 79 5.19 -11.75 -3.84
N ALA A 80 4.27 -11.03 -3.22
CA ALA A 80 3.75 -9.80 -3.80
C ALA A 80 4.79 -8.69 -3.70
N GLN A 81 5.11 -8.09 -4.86
CA GLN A 81 6.11 -7.02 -4.95
C GLN A 81 5.57 -5.88 -5.80
N GLY A 82 6.09 -4.66 -5.56
CA GLY A 82 5.72 -3.50 -6.34
C GLY A 82 4.31 -2.96 -6.07
N LEU A 83 3.72 -3.31 -4.94
CA LEU A 83 2.49 -2.68 -4.46
C LEU A 83 2.78 -1.20 -4.21
N GLN A 84 1.96 -0.31 -4.74
CA GLN A 84 2.28 1.12 -4.75
C GLN A 84 1.19 1.96 -4.09
N LEU A 85 1.64 2.83 -3.18
CA LEU A 85 0.82 3.85 -2.54
C LEU A 85 1.25 5.23 -3.03
N SER A 86 0.31 6.15 -3.17
CA SER A 86 0.62 7.55 -3.41
C SER A 86 0.30 8.38 -2.18
N VAL A 87 1.19 9.31 -1.85
CA VAL A 87 1.06 10.22 -0.71
C VAL A 87 1.34 11.66 -1.14
N TYR A 88 0.81 12.59 -0.39
CA TYR A 88 1.03 14.02 -0.67
C TYR A 88 2.42 14.48 -0.23
N ASP A 89 2.91 14.00 0.91
CA ASP A 89 4.18 14.38 1.53
C ASP A 89 4.93 13.12 1.94
N ILE A 90 6.06 12.85 1.27
CA ILE A 90 6.82 11.61 1.48
C ILE A 90 7.49 11.56 2.87
N ASP A 91 7.93 12.70 3.39
CA ASP A 91 8.60 12.76 4.69
C ASP A 91 7.59 12.55 5.82
N ALA A 92 6.41 13.16 5.72
CA ALA A 92 5.31 12.95 6.67
C ALA A 92 4.83 11.49 6.62
N ALA A 93 4.66 10.92 5.44
CA ALA A 93 4.26 9.53 5.27
C ALA A 93 5.30 8.57 5.88
N ARG A 94 6.59 8.85 5.70
CA ARG A 94 7.66 8.05 6.31
C ARG A 94 7.55 8.03 7.83
N ALA A 95 7.34 9.19 8.44
CA ALA A 95 7.19 9.31 9.89
C ALA A 95 5.97 8.55 10.41
N GLU A 96 4.83 8.65 9.72
CA GLU A 96 3.60 7.93 10.08
C GLU A 96 3.76 6.41 9.97
N LEU A 97 4.34 5.92 8.89
CA LEU A 97 4.59 4.49 8.68
C LEU A 97 5.54 3.93 9.73
N ALA A 98 6.61 4.64 10.04
CA ALA A 98 7.56 4.27 11.08
C ALA A 98 6.89 4.23 12.46
N SER A 99 6.07 5.22 12.80
CA SER A 99 5.29 5.26 14.03
C SER A 99 4.30 4.11 14.13
N GLY A 100 3.75 3.67 13.01
CA GLY A 100 2.84 2.54 12.92
C GLY A 100 3.51 1.16 12.99
N GLY A 101 4.84 1.12 13.03
CA GLY A 101 5.61 -0.11 13.20
C GLY A 101 6.27 -0.66 11.93
N ALA A 102 6.18 0.03 10.79
CA ALA A 102 6.86 -0.40 9.58
C ALA A 102 8.35 -0.04 9.62
N ALA A 103 9.19 -0.98 9.19
CA ALA A 103 10.61 -0.71 8.92
C ALA A 103 10.72 -0.06 7.53
N VAL A 104 10.75 1.27 7.51
CA VAL A 104 10.78 2.04 6.27
C VAL A 104 12.20 2.32 5.81
N SER A 105 12.41 2.35 4.49
CA SER A 105 13.65 2.83 3.90
C SER A 105 13.84 4.33 4.15
N GLU A 106 15.02 4.84 3.86
CA GLU A 106 15.17 6.28 3.64
C GLU A 106 14.34 6.72 2.43
N VAL A 107 14.03 8.00 2.36
CA VAL A 107 13.47 8.61 1.14
C VAL A 107 14.53 8.57 0.05
N PHE A 108 14.14 8.18 -1.15
CA PHE A 108 15.04 8.09 -2.30
C PHE A 108 14.37 8.59 -3.58
N HIS A 109 15.17 8.84 -4.60
CA HIS A 109 14.72 9.01 -5.97
C HIS A 109 15.52 8.08 -6.87
N ASP A 110 15.04 7.88 -8.08
CA ASP A 110 15.74 7.05 -9.05
C ASP A 110 16.77 7.86 -9.83
N ALA A 111 17.89 7.25 -10.14
CA ALA A 111 18.97 7.90 -10.91
C ALA A 111 18.51 8.40 -12.29
N THR A 112 17.42 7.85 -12.84
CA THR A 112 16.82 8.28 -14.11
C THR A 112 15.84 9.43 -13.98
N GLY A 113 15.42 9.77 -12.77
CA GLY A 113 14.59 10.94 -12.45
C GLY A 113 13.08 10.73 -12.46
N ILE A 114 12.58 9.69 -13.13
CA ILE A 114 11.12 9.39 -13.18
C ILE A 114 10.93 7.92 -12.88
N PHE A 115 9.90 7.56 -12.10
CA PHE A 115 9.70 6.18 -11.65
C PHE A 115 10.90 5.63 -10.88
N HIS A 116 10.92 4.34 -10.69
CA HIS A 116 11.99 3.65 -9.99
C HIS A 116 12.26 2.29 -10.65
N HIS A 117 13.50 1.84 -10.57
CA HIS A 117 13.87 0.49 -10.94
C HIS A 117 13.46 -0.51 -9.85
N GLY A 118 13.26 -1.74 -10.21
CA GLY A 118 13.16 -2.84 -9.25
C GLY A 118 14.47 -2.99 -8.48
N GLY A 119 14.38 -3.43 -7.22
CA GLY A 119 15.55 -3.52 -6.35
C GLY A 119 16.00 -2.15 -5.83
N SER A 120 17.27 -2.02 -5.47
CA SER A 120 17.80 -0.83 -4.81
C SER A 120 19.02 -0.20 -5.50
N GLU A 121 19.51 -0.78 -6.59
CA GLU A 121 20.78 -0.36 -7.20
C GLU A 121 20.73 1.03 -7.84
N ALA A 122 19.57 1.45 -8.36
CA ALA A 122 19.39 2.76 -8.98
C ALA A 122 18.91 3.84 -8.01
N ARG A 123 18.83 3.54 -6.72
CA ARG A 123 18.36 4.48 -5.69
C ARG A 123 19.42 5.50 -5.37
N VAL A 124 19.03 6.77 -5.40
CA VAL A 124 19.82 7.91 -4.93
C VAL A 124 19.15 8.46 -3.67
N SER A 125 19.95 8.66 -2.61
CA SER A 125 19.43 9.12 -1.31
C SER A 125 18.76 10.48 -1.41
N GLY A 126 17.63 10.64 -0.70
CA GLY A 126 16.89 11.88 -0.61
C GLY A 126 15.76 12.00 -1.64
N ALA A 127 14.92 13.00 -1.43
CA ALA A 127 13.82 13.30 -2.34
C ALA A 127 14.33 13.77 -3.71
N ALA A 128 13.49 13.63 -4.73
CA ALA A 128 13.75 14.21 -6.04
C ALA A 128 13.96 15.73 -5.93
N PRO A 129 14.77 16.33 -6.81
CA PRO A 129 14.95 17.77 -6.82
C PRO A 129 13.62 18.51 -6.83
N GLU A 130 13.47 19.52 -5.97
CA GLU A 130 12.24 20.33 -5.81
C GLU A 130 11.00 19.52 -5.45
N HIS A 131 11.14 18.30 -4.94
CA HIS A 131 10.04 17.36 -4.71
C HIS A 131 9.12 17.21 -5.92
N ALA A 132 9.72 17.07 -7.11
CA ALA A 132 8.98 16.88 -8.34
C ALA A 132 8.01 15.70 -8.22
N ASP A 133 6.77 15.88 -8.67
CA ASP A 133 5.75 14.84 -8.61
C ASP A 133 6.21 13.57 -9.31
N TYR A 134 5.85 12.42 -8.75
CA TYR A 134 6.23 11.08 -9.21
C TYR A 134 7.72 10.72 -9.02
N GLY A 135 8.53 11.59 -8.43
CA GLY A 135 9.98 11.41 -8.36
C GLY A 135 10.54 10.93 -7.03
N SER A 136 9.81 11.10 -5.93
CA SER A 136 10.28 10.72 -4.59
C SER A 136 9.57 9.50 -4.06
N PHE A 137 10.32 8.60 -3.43
CA PHE A 137 9.87 7.29 -2.99
C PHE A 137 10.39 6.91 -1.62
N LEU A 138 9.72 5.97 -0.99
CA LEU A 138 10.26 5.11 0.06
C LEU A 138 9.72 3.70 -0.11
N SER A 139 10.30 2.72 0.55
CA SER A 139 9.83 1.35 0.52
C SER A 139 9.71 0.76 1.92
N PHE A 140 8.83 -0.20 2.07
CA PHE A 140 8.72 -1.05 3.25
C PHE A 140 8.20 -2.43 2.85
N GLU A 141 8.30 -3.37 3.75
CA GLU A 141 7.77 -4.72 3.59
C GLU A 141 6.83 -5.05 4.74
N ASP A 142 5.83 -5.89 4.46
CA ASP A 142 5.04 -6.49 5.52
C ASP A 142 5.81 -7.62 6.22
N PRO A 143 5.27 -8.25 7.29
CA PRO A 143 5.98 -9.31 8.01
C PRO A 143 6.38 -10.53 7.17
N ASP A 144 5.73 -10.77 6.05
CA ASP A 144 6.06 -11.87 5.12
C ASP A 144 7.05 -11.47 4.02
N GLY A 145 7.35 -10.18 3.88
CA GLY A 145 8.21 -9.66 2.81
C GLY A 145 7.46 -9.18 1.58
N ASN A 146 6.12 -9.06 1.63
CA ASN A 146 5.38 -8.40 0.56
C ASN A 146 5.82 -6.94 0.47
N GLY A 147 6.24 -6.51 -0.71
CA GLY A 147 6.94 -5.26 -0.92
C GLY A 147 6.04 -4.11 -1.35
N TRP A 148 6.18 -3.00 -0.64
CA TRP A 148 5.44 -1.75 -0.88
C TRP A 148 6.37 -0.63 -1.30
N ILE A 149 5.94 0.16 -2.27
CA ILE A 149 6.54 1.42 -2.67
C ILE A 149 5.57 2.54 -2.36
N VAL A 150 6.07 3.62 -1.77
CA VAL A 150 5.30 4.84 -1.52
C VAL A 150 5.88 5.94 -2.38
N GLN A 151 5.03 6.64 -3.11
CA GLN A 151 5.41 7.68 -4.08
C GLN A 151 4.74 9.01 -3.73
N GLU A 152 5.50 10.08 -3.77
CA GLU A 152 4.98 11.44 -3.59
C GLU A 152 4.32 11.95 -4.87
N ILE A 153 3.04 12.31 -4.77
CA ILE A 153 2.29 12.91 -5.86
C ILE A 153 1.41 14.03 -5.26
N LYS A 154 1.74 15.27 -5.54
CA LYS A 154 0.94 16.43 -5.13
C LYS A 154 -0.07 16.81 -6.21
N THR A 155 0.35 16.77 -7.45
CA THR A 155 -0.49 17.07 -8.61
C THR A 155 -0.40 15.90 -9.59
N ARG A 156 -1.53 15.29 -9.86
CA ARG A 156 -1.60 14.18 -10.81
C ARG A 156 -1.47 14.66 -12.25
N LEU A 157 -0.91 13.80 -13.10
CA LEU A 157 -0.91 14.01 -14.54
C LEU A 157 -2.35 14.13 -15.08
N PRO A 158 -2.57 14.86 -16.21
CA PRO A 158 -3.88 14.93 -16.84
C PRO A 158 -4.49 13.56 -17.12
N GLY A 159 -5.78 13.40 -16.84
CA GLY A 159 -6.50 12.15 -17.03
C GLY A 159 -6.49 11.19 -15.83
N ARG A 160 -5.88 11.62 -14.71
CA ARG A 160 -5.81 10.82 -13.46
C ARG A 160 -6.66 11.42 -12.37
#